data_d3cfcf7c067dad81c35ed9ee144e4e83
#
_entry.id   d3cfcf7c067dad81c35ed9ee144e4e83
#
_cell.length_a   1.000
_cell.length_b   1.000
_cell.length_c   1.000
_cell.angle_alpha   90.00
_cell.angle_beta   90.00
_cell.angle_gamma   90.00
#
_symmetry.space_group_name_H-M   'P 1'
#
loop_
_entity.id
_entity.type
_entity.pdbx_description
1 polymer ?
#
loop_
_entity_poly.entity_id
_entity_poly.type
_entity_poly.pdbx_seq_one_letter_code
_entity_poly.pdbx_strand_id
1 'polypeptide(L)'
;METLLKQCVGIDVAKSTFVASICRYFIDGRYEYVMAETFKNNSSGFNKLVKWMRKNSAKESQIRIVMEATGVYYEALAYHLHSLKFRLSVILPNKVKNYARCLNIKTKTDNVDAKIMARMGTEQSFAAWNPPAEVYRRMRMLTRHFQELKKDRTAMLNRLEAITHSAGNDKFLMRSNKRIVALIDKQIEECEEELRDLVTSDSELAKRIKTIETIKGVSFMTVCI
;
A
#
# COMPACT_ATOMS: atom_id res chain seq x y z
N MET A 1 8.05 -40.79 6.62
CA MET A 1 7.51 -39.80 5.65
C MET A 1 7.63 -38.42 6.25
N GLU A 2 8.24 -37.49 5.53
CA GLU A 2 8.34 -36.11 5.99
C GLU A 2 6.95 -35.44 5.88
N THR A 3 6.31 -35.19 7.02
CA THR A 3 4.97 -34.59 7.02
C THR A 3 5.08 -33.08 6.97
N LEU A 4 4.68 -32.48 5.85
CA LEU A 4 4.56 -31.03 5.69
C LEU A 4 3.40 -30.49 6.54
N LEU A 5 3.69 -29.60 7.48
CA LEU A 5 2.69 -28.97 8.32
C LEU A 5 2.12 -27.69 7.70
N LYS A 6 2.99 -26.82 7.17
CA LYS A 6 2.61 -25.52 6.60
C LYS A 6 3.53 -25.14 5.46
N GLN A 7 2.99 -24.35 4.53
CA GLN A 7 3.80 -23.67 3.52
C GLN A 7 3.29 -22.24 3.32
N CYS A 8 4.21 -21.33 3.02
CA CYS A 8 3.89 -19.94 2.77
C CYS A 8 4.78 -19.36 1.67
N VAL A 9 4.19 -18.54 0.82
CA VAL A 9 4.90 -17.72 -0.18
C VAL A 9 5.08 -16.33 0.41
N GLY A 10 6.33 -15.89 0.54
CA GLY A 10 6.67 -14.52 0.88
C GLY A 10 6.97 -13.74 -0.39
N ILE A 11 6.43 -12.53 -0.51
CA ILE A 11 6.62 -11.70 -1.70
C ILE A 11 7.07 -10.31 -1.27
N ASP A 12 8.26 -9.92 -1.74
CA ASP A 12 8.77 -8.56 -1.64
C ASP A 12 8.51 -7.80 -2.94
N VAL A 13 7.81 -6.65 -2.85
CA VAL A 13 7.29 -5.95 -4.03
C VAL A 13 7.96 -4.60 -4.20
N ALA A 14 8.57 -4.39 -5.38
CA ALA A 14 9.09 -3.12 -5.83
C ALA A 14 8.30 -2.57 -7.03
N LYS A 15 8.63 -1.37 -7.48
CA LYS A 15 7.93 -0.67 -8.58
C LYS A 15 7.89 -1.50 -9.87
N SER A 16 9.02 -2.06 -10.29
CA SER A 16 9.17 -2.73 -11.60
C SER A 16 9.14 -4.24 -11.51
N THR A 17 9.51 -4.79 -10.36
CA THR A 17 9.68 -6.22 -10.13
C THR A 17 9.19 -6.60 -8.74
N PHE A 18 8.99 -7.88 -8.52
CA PHE A 18 8.83 -8.44 -7.19
C PHE A 18 9.57 -9.78 -7.10
N VAL A 19 9.96 -10.14 -5.89
CA VAL A 19 10.64 -11.41 -5.59
C VAL A 19 9.73 -12.27 -4.73
N ALA A 20 9.63 -13.55 -5.09
CA ALA A 20 8.86 -14.53 -4.32
C ALA A 20 9.73 -15.70 -3.89
N SER A 21 9.54 -16.18 -2.66
CA SER A 21 10.15 -17.39 -2.12
C SER A 21 9.11 -18.23 -1.39
N ILE A 22 9.27 -19.55 -1.35
CA ILE A 22 8.40 -20.44 -0.60
C ILE A 22 9.18 -20.97 0.60
N CYS A 23 8.56 -20.93 1.77
CA CYS A 23 9.02 -21.61 2.96
C CYS A 23 8.07 -22.77 3.28
N ARG A 24 8.62 -23.96 3.54
CA ARG A 24 7.93 -25.15 4.01
C ARG A 24 8.35 -25.43 5.44
N TYR A 25 7.40 -25.75 6.29
CA TYR A 25 7.63 -26.12 7.67
C TYR A 25 7.15 -27.54 7.92
N PHE A 26 8.01 -28.40 8.43
CA PHE A 26 7.77 -29.83 8.64
C PHE A 26 7.55 -30.17 10.11
N ILE A 27 6.99 -31.36 10.37
CA ILE A 27 6.67 -31.85 11.73
C ILE A 27 7.91 -32.01 12.62
N ASP A 28 9.08 -32.24 12.02
CA ASP A 28 10.37 -32.34 12.71
C ASP A 28 10.99 -30.98 13.10
N GLY A 29 10.26 -29.87 12.87
CA GLY A 29 10.72 -28.49 13.14
C GLY A 29 11.62 -27.88 12.06
N ARG A 30 11.91 -28.60 10.98
CA ARG A 30 12.77 -28.14 9.90
C ARG A 30 12.06 -27.16 8.95
N TYR A 31 12.82 -26.17 8.49
CA TYR A 31 12.41 -25.25 7.43
C TYR A 31 13.15 -25.57 6.13
N GLU A 32 12.41 -25.63 5.03
CA GLU A 32 12.95 -25.76 3.69
C GLU A 32 12.52 -24.56 2.84
N TYR A 33 13.45 -23.96 2.11
CA TYR A 33 13.18 -22.84 1.23
C TYR A 33 13.32 -23.22 -0.23
N VAL A 34 12.30 -22.93 -1.01
CA VAL A 34 12.44 -22.94 -2.46
C VAL A 34 13.18 -21.68 -2.88
N MET A 35 14.11 -21.81 -3.85
CA MET A 35 14.90 -20.69 -4.35
C MET A 35 14.02 -19.53 -4.78
N ALA A 36 14.37 -18.33 -4.35
CA ALA A 36 13.64 -17.11 -4.69
C ALA A 36 13.71 -16.85 -6.19
N GLU A 37 12.59 -16.40 -6.76
CA GLU A 37 12.50 -16.05 -8.18
C GLU A 37 11.96 -14.63 -8.34
N THR A 38 12.49 -13.91 -9.33
CA THR A 38 12.12 -12.52 -9.62
C THR A 38 11.15 -12.45 -10.79
N PHE A 39 10.10 -11.67 -10.64
CA PHE A 39 9.04 -11.48 -11.62
C PHE A 39 8.86 -10.00 -11.94
N LYS A 40 8.39 -9.67 -13.15
CA LYS A 40 7.97 -8.30 -13.49
C LYS A 40 6.67 -7.94 -12.78
N ASN A 41 6.59 -6.72 -12.23
CA ASN A 41 5.38 -6.24 -11.57
C ASN A 41 4.34 -5.75 -12.60
N ASN A 42 3.79 -6.72 -13.35
CA ASN A 42 2.74 -6.54 -14.35
C ASN A 42 1.94 -7.84 -14.54
N SER A 43 0.85 -7.79 -15.31
CA SER A 43 -0.05 -8.94 -15.51
C SER A 43 0.67 -10.20 -16.02
N SER A 44 1.68 -10.07 -16.89
CA SER A 44 2.46 -11.22 -17.37
C SER A 44 3.27 -11.86 -16.22
N GLY A 45 3.91 -11.04 -15.37
CA GLY A 45 4.65 -11.52 -14.21
C GLY A 45 3.74 -12.14 -13.16
N PHE A 46 2.53 -11.61 -12.94
CA PHE A 46 1.54 -12.18 -12.03
C PHE A 46 1.13 -13.60 -12.46
N ASN A 47 0.87 -13.79 -13.76
CA ASN A 47 0.55 -15.11 -14.31
C ASN A 47 1.73 -16.09 -14.20
N LYS A 48 2.98 -15.61 -14.36
CA LYS A 48 4.19 -16.43 -14.16
C LYS A 48 4.33 -16.83 -12.70
N LEU A 49 4.11 -15.91 -11.75
CA LEU A 49 4.10 -16.20 -10.32
C LEU A 49 3.11 -17.32 -9.99
N VAL A 50 1.86 -17.23 -10.48
CA VAL A 50 0.83 -18.26 -10.23
C VAL A 50 1.27 -19.63 -10.75
N LYS A 51 1.82 -19.70 -11.96
CA LYS A 51 2.36 -20.95 -12.52
C LYS A 51 3.52 -21.48 -11.68
N TRP A 52 4.42 -20.60 -11.24
CA TRP A 52 5.57 -20.94 -10.42
C TRP A 52 5.13 -21.46 -9.02
N MET A 53 4.18 -20.80 -8.38
CA MET A 53 3.61 -21.26 -7.11
C MET A 53 2.99 -22.65 -7.23
N ARG A 54 2.17 -22.89 -8.27
CA ARG A 54 1.54 -24.21 -8.52
C ARG A 54 2.56 -25.31 -8.73
N LYS A 55 3.62 -25.02 -9.50
CA LYS A 55 4.70 -25.98 -9.76
C LYS A 55 5.51 -26.33 -8.51
N ASN A 56 5.77 -25.35 -7.65
CA ASN A 56 6.72 -25.49 -6.54
C ASN A 56 6.05 -25.71 -5.18
N SER A 57 4.73 -25.58 -5.06
CA SER A 57 4.00 -25.85 -3.82
C SER A 57 3.57 -27.31 -3.73
N ALA A 58 3.59 -27.87 -2.51
CA ALA A 58 3.21 -29.27 -2.30
C ALA A 58 1.72 -29.51 -2.52
N LYS A 59 0.85 -28.54 -2.11
CA LYS A 59 -0.60 -28.56 -2.34
C LYS A 59 -1.09 -27.13 -2.56
N GLU A 60 -1.82 -26.89 -3.64
CA GLU A 60 -2.32 -25.55 -3.98
C GLU A 60 -3.30 -24.98 -2.92
N SER A 61 -4.19 -25.83 -2.40
CA SER A 61 -5.16 -25.45 -1.37
C SER A 61 -4.56 -24.98 -0.05
N GLN A 62 -3.27 -25.24 0.18
CA GLN A 62 -2.55 -24.89 1.39
C GLN A 62 -1.62 -23.68 1.21
N ILE A 63 -1.61 -23.06 0.01
CA ILE A 63 -0.75 -21.91 -0.25
C ILE A 63 -1.28 -20.73 0.53
N ARG A 64 -0.46 -20.23 1.47
CA ARG A 64 -0.62 -18.93 2.09
C ARG A 64 0.35 -17.96 1.45
N ILE A 65 -0.05 -16.73 1.28
CA ILE A 65 0.80 -15.69 0.69
C ILE A 65 0.90 -14.55 1.69
N VAL A 66 2.13 -14.09 1.93
CA VAL A 66 2.41 -12.91 2.76
C VAL A 66 3.21 -11.93 1.91
N MET A 67 2.76 -10.69 1.85
CA MET A 67 3.48 -9.60 1.20
C MET A 67 3.48 -8.34 2.05
N GLU A 68 4.47 -7.48 1.83
CA GLU A 68 4.60 -6.20 2.51
C GLU A 68 3.82 -5.10 1.79
N ALA A 69 3.17 -4.22 2.59
CA ALA A 69 2.47 -3.03 2.08
C ALA A 69 3.46 -1.92 1.73
N THR A 70 4.26 -2.09 0.68
CA THR A 70 5.25 -1.09 0.24
C THR A 70 4.61 -0.12 -0.76
N GLY A 71 4.25 1.07 -0.30
CA GLY A 71 3.60 2.10 -1.12
C GLY A 71 2.31 1.60 -1.76
N VAL A 72 2.17 1.82 -3.07
CA VAL A 72 1.03 1.35 -3.89
C VAL A 72 1.39 0.15 -4.79
N TYR A 73 2.67 -0.24 -4.82
CA TYR A 73 3.17 -1.18 -5.82
C TYR A 73 2.67 -2.62 -5.63
N TYR A 74 2.27 -2.99 -4.40
CA TYR A 74 1.73 -4.30 -4.09
C TYR A 74 0.26 -4.48 -4.53
N GLU A 75 -0.49 -3.39 -4.71
CA GLU A 75 -1.94 -3.44 -4.87
C GLU A 75 -2.37 -4.26 -6.08
N ALA A 76 -1.81 -4.01 -7.26
CA ALA A 76 -2.19 -4.72 -8.49
C ALA A 76 -1.99 -6.24 -8.35
N LEU A 77 -0.87 -6.68 -7.76
CA LEU A 77 -0.61 -8.08 -7.49
C LEU A 77 -1.57 -8.65 -6.43
N ALA A 78 -1.86 -7.90 -5.37
CA ALA A 78 -2.79 -8.33 -4.31
C ALA A 78 -4.20 -8.53 -4.86
N TYR A 79 -4.71 -7.60 -5.67
CA TYR A 79 -6.01 -7.75 -6.35
C TYR A 79 -6.03 -8.95 -7.29
N HIS A 80 -4.96 -9.17 -8.07
CA HIS A 80 -4.86 -10.32 -8.96
C HIS A 80 -4.89 -11.65 -8.19
N LEU A 81 -4.12 -11.79 -7.13
CA LEU A 81 -4.09 -13.00 -6.31
C LEU A 81 -5.42 -13.21 -5.56
N HIS A 82 -6.03 -12.14 -5.07
CA HIS A 82 -7.35 -12.20 -4.43
C HIS A 82 -8.45 -12.65 -5.41
N SER A 83 -8.44 -12.16 -6.65
CA SER A 83 -9.41 -12.59 -7.67
C SER A 83 -9.31 -14.10 -8.00
N LEU A 84 -8.12 -14.66 -7.88
CA LEU A 84 -7.85 -16.09 -8.02
C LEU A 84 -8.10 -16.90 -6.73
N LYS A 85 -8.67 -16.26 -5.68
CA LYS A 85 -9.03 -16.87 -4.40
C LYS A 85 -7.85 -17.42 -3.58
N PHE A 86 -6.64 -16.92 -3.79
CA PHE A 86 -5.52 -17.23 -2.91
C PHE A 86 -5.71 -16.59 -1.52
N ARG A 87 -5.26 -17.31 -0.49
CA ARG A 87 -5.23 -16.79 0.87
C ARG A 87 -4.03 -15.86 1.05
N LEU A 88 -4.28 -14.57 0.89
CA LEU A 88 -3.29 -13.50 0.92
C LEU A 88 -3.39 -12.72 2.23
N SER A 89 -2.23 -12.33 2.78
CA SER A 89 -2.11 -11.37 3.88
C SER A 89 -1.14 -10.26 3.48
N VAL A 90 -1.56 -9.03 3.64
CA VAL A 90 -0.72 -7.83 3.42
C VAL A 90 -0.35 -7.27 4.79
N ILE A 91 0.94 -7.18 5.07
CA ILE A 91 1.46 -6.79 6.39
C ILE A 91 2.26 -5.49 6.32
N LEU A 92 2.32 -4.79 7.45
CA LEU A 92 3.04 -3.53 7.53
C LEU A 92 4.57 -3.75 7.54
N PRO A 93 5.37 -2.86 6.93
CA PRO A 93 6.82 -2.96 6.85
C PRO A 93 7.53 -3.13 8.20
N ASN A 94 7.02 -2.45 9.24
CA ASN A 94 7.60 -2.55 10.58
C ASN A 94 7.51 -3.97 11.17
N LYS A 95 6.48 -4.75 10.82
CA LYS A 95 6.36 -6.14 11.26
C LYS A 95 7.44 -7.02 10.66
N VAL A 96 7.69 -6.90 9.36
CA VAL A 96 8.76 -7.64 8.65
C VAL A 96 10.12 -7.27 9.24
N LYS A 97 10.40 -5.96 9.40
CA LYS A 97 11.64 -5.47 9.99
C LYS A 97 11.89 -6.00 11.41
N ASN A 98 10.86 -5.99 12.25
CA ASN A 98 10.99 -6.48 13.64
C ASN A 98 11.20 -7.99 13.67
N TYR A 99 10.51 -8.74 12.81
CA TYR A 99 10.69 -10.19 12.71
C TYR A 99 12.10 -10.54 12.19
N ALA A 100 12.63 -9.84 11.20
CA ALA A 100 14.01 -9.99 10.74
C ALA A 100 15.04 -9.77 11.86
N ARG A 101 14.79 -8.80 12.74
CA ARG A 101 15.62 -8.53 13.92
C ARG A 101 15.57 -9.70 14.93
N CYS A 102 14.40 -10.29 15.17
CA CYS A 102 14.28 -11.46 16.04
C CYS A 102 15.08 -12.65 15.50
N LEU A 103 15.26 -12.76 14.18
CA LEU A 103 16.09 -13.79 13.55
C LEU A 103 17.57 -13.42 13.46
N ASN A 104 17.99 -12.26 13.98
CA ASN A 104 19.35 -11.70 13.83
C ASN A 104 19.82 -11.56 12.38
N ILE A 105 18.89 -11.40 11.43
CA ILE A 105 19.21 -11.18 10.01
C ILE A 105 19.54 -9.71 9.81
N LYS A 106 20.79 -9.42 9.45
CA LYS A 106 21.29 -8.04 9.20
C LYS A 106 21.33 -7.70 7.71
N THR A 107 21.45 -8.69 6.86
CA THR A 107 21.52 -8.50 5.39
C THR A 107 20.14 -8.18 4.84
N LYS A 108 20.03 -7.09 4.11
CA LYS A 108 18.81 -6.67 3.43
C LYS A 108 18.98 -6.81 1.92
N THR A 109 18.24 -7.75 1.34
CA THR A 109 18.08 -7.92 -0.11
C THR A 109 16.68 -8.44 -0.37
N ASP A 110 16.10 -8.15 -1.53
CA ASP A 110 14.75 -8.58 -1.89
C ASP A 110 14.56 -10.11 -1.74
N ASN A 111 15.60 -10.90 -2.04
CA ASN A 111 15.60 -12.36 -1.85
C ASN A 111 15.53 -12.76 -0.38
N VAL A 112 16.23 -12.05 0.49
CA VAL A 112 16.22 -12.30 1.94
C VAL A 112 14.88 -11.87 2.52
N ASP A 113 14.37 -10.71 2.12
CA ASP A 113 13.09 -10.18 2.60
C ASP A 113 11.92 -11.08 2.18
N ALA A 114 11.91 -11.61 0.95
CA ALA A 114 10.93 -12.61 0.51
C ALA A 114 11.00 -13.91 1.35
N LYS A 115 12.20 -14.42 1.67
CA LYS A 115 12.39 -15.60 2.54
C LYS A 115 11.91 -15.35 3.97
N ILE A 116 12.20 -14.17 4.52
CA ILE A 116 11.74 -13.75 5.85
C ILE A 116 10.21 -13.74 5.92
N MET A 117 9.54 -13.13 4.93
CA MET A 117 8.08 -13.11 4.87
C MET A 117 7.48 -14.50 4.68
N ALA A 118 8.11 -15.37 3.87
CA ALA A 118 7.69 -16.75 3.70
C ALA A 118 7.76 -17.53 5.03
N ARG A 119 8.86 -17.41 5.77
CA ARG A 119 9.00 -18.05 7.09
C ARG A 119 8.01 -17.47 8.10
N MET A 120 7.89 -16.15 8.18
CA MET A 120 6.96 -15.47 9.06
C MET A 120 5.51 -15.96 8.86
N GLY A 121 5.10 -16.20 7.62
CA GLY A 121 3.79 -16.75 7.29
C GLY A 121 3.58 -18.23 7.63
N THR A 122 4.66 -19.02 7.83
CA THR A 122 4.54 -20.38 8.36
C THR A 122 4.42 -20.40 9.89
N GLU A 123 5.08 -19.47 10.57
CA GLU A 123 5.11 -19.39 12.03
C GLU A 123 3.90 -18.65 12.60
N GLN A 124 3.47 -17.57 11.94
CA GLN A 124 2.41 -16.69 12.42
C GLN A 124 1.14 -16.81 11.59
N SER A 125 0.00 -16.52 12.22
CA SER A 125 -1.28 -16.42 11.52
C SER A 125 -1.64 -14.94 11.33
N PHE A 126 -1.82 -14.54 10.09
CA PHE A 126 -2.25 -13.19 9.73
C PHE A 126 -3.70 -13.20 9.23
N ALA A 127 -4.39 -12.09 9.46
CA ALA A 127 -5.70 -11.87 8.87
C ALA A 127 -5.61 -11.92 7.34
N ALA A 128 -6.62 -12.52 6.72
CA ALA A 128 -6.72 -12.47 5.25
C ALA A 128 -6.93 -11.03 4.81
N TRP A 129 -6.22 -10.64 3.76
CA TRP A 129 -6.41 -9.36 3.13
C TRP A 129 -7.66 -9.40 2.26
N ASN A 130 -8.55 -8.45 2.51
CA ASN A 130 -9.72 -8.20 1.67
C ASN A 130 -9.54 -6.84 1.00
N PRO A 131 -9.82 -6.71 -0.29
CA PRO A 131 -9.77 -5.42 -0.95
C PRO A 131 -10.76 -4.48 -0.25
N PRO A 132 -10.36 -3.24 0.07
CA PRO A 132 -11.31 -2.24 0.54
C PRO A 132 -12.36 -2.00 -0.54
N ALA A 133 -13.60 -1.71 -0.13
CA ALA A 133 -14.64 -1.33 -1.07
C ALA A 133 -14.17 -0.14 -1.93
N GLU A 134 -14.64 -0.07 -3.17
CA GLU A 134 -14.15 0.90 -4.15
C GLU A 134 -14.32 2.35 -3.67
N VAL A 135 -15.41 2.65 -2.98
CA VAL A 135 -15.67 3.96 -2.39
C VAL A 135 -14.56 4.38 -1.41
N TYR A 136 -14.13 3.48 -0.51
CA TYR A 136 -13.06 3.79 0.45
C TYR A 136 -11.69 3.90 -0.22
N ARG A 137 -11.46 3.14 -1.29
CA ARG A 137 -10.23 3.26 -2.08
C ARG A 137 -10.15 4.63 -2.77
N ARG A 138 -11.24 5.03 -3.46
CA ARG A 138 -11.33 6.34 -4.14
C ARG A 138 -11.23 7.48 -3.13
N MET A 139 -11.93 7.39 -2.00
CA MET A 139 -11.86 8.37 -0.93
C MET A 139 -10.43 8.56 -0.41
N ARG A 140 -9.68 7.46 -0.16
CA ARG A 140 -8.27 7.52 0.24
C ARG A 140 -7.38 8.20 -0.81
N MET A 141 -7.62 7.97 -2.09
CA MET A 141 -6.86 8.62 -3.17
C MET A 141 -7.12 10.13 -3.19
N LEU A 142 -8.39 10.52 -3.12
CA LEU A 142 -8.78 11.93 -3.11
C LEU A 142 -8.27 12.66 -1.86
N THR A 143 -8.41 12.08 -0.67
CA THR A 143 -7.92 12.71 0.56
C THR A 143 -6.41 12.88 0.59
N ARG A 144 -5.64 11.91 0.07
CA ARG A 144 -4.18 12.06 -0.09
C ARG A 144 -3.83 13.17 -1.07
N HIS A 145 -4.50 13.22 -2.22
CA HIS A 145 -4.30 14.28 -3.20
C HIS A 145 -4.62 15.66 -2.62
N PHE A 146 -5.74 15.79 -1.91
CA PHE A 146 -6.09 17.00 -1.18
C PHE A 146 -5.01 17.43 -0.19
N GLN A 147 -4.45 16.50 0.60
CA GLN A 147 -3.38 16.81 1.54
C GLN A 147 -2.09 17.26 0.84
N GLU A 148 -1.76 16.69 -0.32
CA GLU A 148 -0.62 17.11 -1.15
C GLU A 148 -0.83 18.53 -1.70
N LEU A 149 -2.01 18.82 -2.25
CA LEU A 149 -2.37 20.17 -2.70
C LEU A 149 -2.26 21.21 -1.57
N LYS A 150 -2.70 20.89 -0.36
CA LYS A 150 -2.55 21.78 0.82
C LYS A 150 -1.08 22.04 1.16
N LYS A 151 -0.20 21.05 1.06
CA LYS A 151 1.24 21.22 1.25
C LYS A 151 1.85 22.10 0.16
N ASP A 152 1.50 21.85 -1.09
CA ASP A 152 1.99 22.64 -2.24
C ASP A 152 1.54 24.09 -2.13
N ARG A 153 0.28 24.32 -1.76
CA ARG A 153 -0.25 25.66 -1.47
C ARG A 153 0.60 26.40 -0.43
N THR A 154 0.86 25.74 0.70
CA THR A 154 1.69 26.31 1.78
C THR A 154 3.10 26.65 1.28
N ALA A 155 3.72 25.74 0.51
CA ALA A 155 5.04 25.97 -0.06
C ALA A 155 5.05 27.17 -1.03
N MET A 156 3.99 27.32 -1.85
CA MET A 156 3.86 28.47 -2.75
C MET A 156 3.61 29.79 -2.02
N LEU A 157 2.83 29.78 -0.95
CA LEU A 157 2.60 30.98 -0.12
C LEU A 157 3.90 31.42 0.56
N ASN A 158 4.68 30.49 1.13
CA ASN A 158 5.98 30.80 1.74
C ASN A 158 6.96 31.37 0.69
N ARG A 159 6.92 30.85 -0.52
CA ARG A 159 7.72 31.37 -1.64
C ARG A 159 7.30 32.77 -2.03
N LEU A 160 6.01 33.05 -2.08
CA LEU A 160 5.46 34.37 -2.36
C LEU A 160 5.85 35.38 -1.28
N GLU A 161 5.78 34.98 -0.02
CA GLU A 161 6.22 35.77 1.13
C GLU A 161 7.72 36.15 1.00
N ALA A 162 8.58 35.17 0.71
CA ALA A 162 10.00 35.41 0.53
C ALA A 162 10.29 36.39 -0.62
N ILE A 163 9.56 36.30 -1.74
CA ILE A 163 9.71 37.26 -2.86
C ILE A 163 9.25 38.65 -2.42
N THR A 164 8.19 38.76 -1.65
CA THR A 164 7.65 40.05 -1.19
C THR A 164 8.62 40.78 -0.26
N HIS A 165 9.38 40.04 0.56
CA HIS A 165 10.35 40.59 1.49
C HIS A 165 11.78 40.69 0.95
N SER A 166 12.01 40.21 -0.28
CA SER A 166 13.32 40.33 -0.92
C SER A 166 13.61 41.75 -1.42
N ALA A 167 14.88 42.16 -1.42
CA ALA A 167 15.29 43.48 -1.89
C ALA A 167 15.02 43.71 -3.39
N GLY A 168 14.76 42.67 -4.15
CA GLY A 168 14.56 42.74 -5.60
C GLY A 168 13.12 42.60 -6.10
N ASN A 169 12.12 42.63 -5.25
CA ASN A 169 10.66 42.56 -5.47
C ASN A 169 10.21 42.39 -6.95
N ASP A 170 10.46 41.23 -7.55
CA ASP A 170 10.22 40.99 -8.98
C ASP A 170 8.71 40.79 -9.24
N LYS A 171 8.10 41.71 -9.97
CA LYS A 171 6.68 41.70 -10.33
C LYS A 171 6.27 40.47 -11.14
N PHE A 172 7.16 39.93 -11.98
CA PHE A 172 6.89 38.74 -12.78
C PHE A 172 6.80 37.53 -11.89
N LEU A 173 7.80 37.32 -10.98
CA LEU A 173 7.81 36.21 -10.04
C LEU A 173 6.61 36.24 -9.10
N MET A 174 6.25 37.42 -8.59
CA MET A 174 5.04 37.59 -7.78
C MET A 174 3.76 37.18 -8.52
N ARG A 175 3.59 37.66 -9.76
CA ARG A 175 2.42 37.33 -10.58
C ARG A 175 2.36 35.86 -10.93
N SER A 176 3.50 35.26 -11.28
CA SER A 176 3.62 33.83 -11.58
C SER A 176 3.22 32.96 -10.38
N ASN A 177 3.78 33.24 -9.21
CA ASN A 177 3.45 32.47 -8.00
C ASN A 177 1.98 32.65 -7.56
N LYS A 178 1.41 33.86 -7.68
CA LYS A 178 -0.02 34.10 -7.41
C LYS A 178 -0.93 33.27 -8.31
N ARG A 179 -0.57 33.11 -9.61
CA ARG A 179 -1.33 32.24 -10.54
C ARG A 179 -1.27 30.76 -10.14
N ILE A 180 -0.11 30.30 -9.68
CA ILE A 180 0.03 28.92 -9.19
C ILE A 180 -0.84 28.71 -7.96
N VAL A 181 -0.81 29.63 -6.98
CA VAL A 181 -1.67 29.55 -5.79
C VAL A 181 -3.15 29.49 -6.19
N ALA A 182 -3.60 30.37 -7.07
CA ALA A 182 -5.00 30.38 -7.53
C ALA A 182 -5.39 29.06 -8.24
N LEU A 183 -4.49 28.45 -9.00
CA LEU A 183 -4.72 27.14 -9.61
C LEU A 183 -4.84 26.05 -8.56
N ILE A 184 -3.96 26.05 -7.57
CA ILE A 184 -3.99 25.05 -6.47
C ILE A 184 -5.28 25.21 -5.65
N ASP A 185 -5.71 26.46 -5.37
CA ASP A 185 -6.96 26.73 -4.65
C ASP A 185 -8.16 26.14 -5.40
N LYS A 186 -8.23 26.35 -6.71
CA LYS A 186 -9.27 25.75 -7.56
C LYS A 186 -9.24 24.21 -7.52
N GLN A 187 -8.06 23.59 -7.60
CA GLN A 187 -7.94 22.13 -7.53
C GLN A 187 -8.33 21.57 -6.15
N ILE A 188 -8.10 22.33 -5.07
CA ILE A 188 -8.55 21.98 -3.72
C ILE A 188 -10.08 21.96 -3.66
N GLU A 189 -10.74 22.99 -4.20
CA GLU A 189 -12.22 23.07 -4.28
C GLU A 189 -12.80 21.91 -5.09
N GLU A 190 -12.27 21.67 -6.30
CA GLU A 190 -12.69 20.54 -7.15
C GLU A 190 -12.51 19.19 -6.45
N CYS A 191 -11.42 19.01 -5.69
CA CYS A 191 -11.18 17.78 -4.93
C CYS A 191 -12.17 17.61 -3.75
N GLU A 192 -12.56 18.69 -3.09
CA GLU A 192 -13.58 18.67 -2.04
C GLU A 192 -14.96 18.33 -2.62
N GLU A 193 -15.33 18.87 -3.78
CA GLU A 193 -16.58 18.56 -4.49
C GLU A 193 -16.63 17.07 -4.86
N GLU A 194 -15.58 16.55 -5.49
CA GLU A 194 -15.48 15.11 -5.84
C GLU A 194 -15.61 14.20 -4.62
N LEU A 195 -15.05 14.61 -3.46
CA LEU A 195 -15.20 13.88 -2.21
C LEU A 195 -16.66 13.90 -1.70
N ARG A 196 -17.34 15.06 -1.79
CA ARG A 196 -18.74 15.18 -1.40
C ARG A 196 -19.65 14.33 -2.27
N ASP A 197 -19.43 14.34 -3.57
CA ASP A 197 -20.18 13.53 -4.53
C ASP A 197 -19.97 12.03 -4.29
N LEU A 198 -18.71 11.63 -4.05
CA LEU A 198 -18.37 10.25 -3.70
C LEU A 198 -19.09 9.79 -2.42
N VAL A 199 -19.08 10.61 -1.38
CA VAL A 199 -19.76 10.31 -0.11
C VAL A 199 -21.27 10.25 -0.31
N THR A 200 -21.84 11.17 -1.07
CA THR A 200 -23.31 11.23 -1.32
C THR A 200 -23.77 10.03 -2.13
N SER A 201 -22.92 9.45 -2.99
CA SER A 201 -23.24 8.26 -3.78
C SER A 201 -23.37 6.98 -2.95
N ASP A 202 -22.83 6.96 -1.72
CA ASP A 202 -22.95 5.82 -0.77
C ASP A 202 -23.75 6.24 0.48
N SER A 203 -25.00 5.79 0.57
CA SER A 203 -25.92 6.20 1.62
C SER A 203 -25.47 5.80 3.04
N GLU A 204 -24.74 4.70 3.18
CA GLU A 204 -24.23 4.25 4.48
C GLU A 204 -23.04 5.10 4.91
N LEU A 205 -22.12 5.36 3.98
CA LEU A 205 -20.97 6.25 4.22
C LEU A 205 -21.45 7.67 4.55
N ALA A 206 -22.43 8.20 3.80
CA ALA A 206 -23.01 9.52 4.05
C ALA A 206 -23.59 9.64 5.48
N LYS A 207 -24.33 8.63 5.94
CA LYS A 207 -24.87 8.60 7.31
C LYS A 207 -23.75 8.61 8.36
N ARG A 208 -22.73 7.79 8.18
CA ARG A 208 -21.58 7.71 9.11
C ARG A 208 -20.83 9.04 9.19
N ILE A 209 -20.53 9.66 8.06
CA ILE A 209 -19.86 10.95 8.02
C ILE A 209 -20.69 12.03 8.70
N LYS A 210 -21.99 12.12 8.36
CA LYS A 210 -22.91 13.09 8.97
C LYS A 210 -22.99 12.92 10.50
N THR A 211 -22.97 11.67 10.99
CA THR A 211 -22.95 11.42 12.43
C THR A 211 -21.68 11.96 13.11
N ILE A 212 -20.51 11.82 12.46
CA ILE A 212 -19.26 12.31 13.03
C ILE A 212 -19.16 13.84 12.93
N GLU A 213 -19.70 14.47 11.89
CA GLU A 213 -19.75 15.92 11.73
C GLU A 213 -20.58 16.64 12.84
N THR A 214 -21.44 15.92 13.57
CA THR A 214 -22.13 16.48 14.72
C THR A 214 -21.22 16.85 15.88
N ILE A 215 -19.98 16.34 15.88
CA ILE A 215 -18.98 16.65 16.90
C ILE A 215 -18.43 18.06 16.64
N LYS A 216 -18.50 18.93 17.65
CA LYS A 216 -18.05 20.32 17.54
C LYS A 216 -16.57 20.40 17.12
N GLY A 217 -16.28 21.13 16.06
CA GLY A 217 -14.91 21.31 15.54
C GLY A 217 -14.48 20.28 14.52
N VAL A 218 -15.33 19.30 14.20
CA VAL A 218 -15.06 18.30 13.15
C VAL A 218 -15.75 18.74 11.86
N SER A 219 -14.96 19.04 10.83
CA SER A 219 -15.46 19.36 9.50
C SER A 219 -15.56 18.12 8.63
N PHE A 220 -16.30 18.19 7.52
CA PHE A 220 -16.38 17.14 6.49
C PHE A 220 -15.00 16.60 6.11
N MET A 221 -14.06 17.50 5.78
CA MET A 221 -12.71 17.09 5.39
C MET A 221 -11.94 16.41 6.52
N THR A 222 -12.17 16.81 7.78
CA THR A 222 -11.53 16.15 8.94
C THR A 222 -12.03 14.72 9.12
N VAL A 223 -13.28 14.43 8.79
CA VAL A 223 -13.83 13.06 8.84
C VAL A 223 -13.30 12.20 7.71
N CYS A 224 -13.09 12.78 6.53
CA CYS A 224 -12.65 12.06 5.34
C CYS A 224 -11.16 11.67 5.37
N ILE A 225 -10.32 12.42 6.10
CA ILE A 225 -8.86 12.23 6.21
C ILE A 225 -8.50 11.23 7.31
#